data_6eb56c377b9cd801831fdded3dd5875f
#
_entry.id   6eb56c377b9cd801831fdded3dd5875f
#
_cell.length_a   1.000
_cell.length_b   1.000
_cell.length_c   1.000
_cell.angle_alpha   90.00
_cell.angle_beta   90.00
_cell.angle_gamma   90.00
#
_symmetry.space_group_name_H-M   'P 1'
#
loop_
_entity.id
_entity.type
_entity.pdbx_description
1 polymer ?
#
loop_
_entity_poly.entity_id
_entity_poly.type
_entity_poly.pdbx_seq_one_letter_code
_entity_poly.pdbx_strand_id
1 'polypeptide(L)'
;ARQHVGNEPFAVLLGDDLIDPRDPLLTEMLALAEHTGESVIALMPVPPEMIDRYGCAEVVPLEAGLSVAGTGLASGEATNQVRIKSLVEKPAPEDAPSNLAIIGRYVLQPAVFEVLERTQAGAGGEIQLTDALATLATMPTEQGGGVTGVVFQGRRYDTGNQLDYLKAVVQIAAERSDLGPAFRDWL
;
A
#
# COMPACT_ATOMS: atom_id res chain seq x y z
N ALA A 1 7.93 16.52 6.03
CA ALA A 1 7.25 15.59 6.95
C ALA A 1 8.11 15.29 8.20
N ARG A 2 9.42 15.00 8.06
CA ARG A 2 10.32 14.60 9.18
C ARG A 2 10.19 15.46 10.45
N GLN A 3 10.16 16.79 10.32
CA GLN A 3 10.05 17.72 11.45
C GLN A 3 8.71 17.61 12.23
N HIS A 4 7.65 17.12 11.58
CA HIS A 4 6.33 16.96 12.19
C HIS A 4 6.15 15.55 12.78
N VAL A 5 6.68 14.55 12.11
CA VAL A 5 6.56 13.14 12.49
C VAL A 5 7.54 12.78 13.62
N GLY A 6 8.70 13.44 13.64
CA GLY A 6 9.76 13.11 14.60
C GLY A 6 10.39 11.76 14.34
N ASN A 7 10.53 10.95 15.38
CA ASN A 7 11.13 9.61 15.32
C ASN A 7 10.11 8.50 15.62
N GLU A 8 8.86 8.73 15.24
CA GLU A 8 7.77 7.78 15.43
C GLU A 8 7.37 7.15 14.08
N PRO A 9 6.89 5.89 14.07
CA PRO A 9 6.24 5.31 12.90
C PRO A 9 5.02 6.16 12.50
N PHE A 10 4.77 6.29 11.21
CA PHE A 10 3.70 7.13 10.70
C PHE A 10 2.99 6.55 9.49
N ALA A 11 1.70 6.86 9.35
CA ALA A 11 0.93 6.49 8.18
C ALA A 11 1.00 7.57 7.10
N VAL A 12 1.09 7.14 5.84
CA VAL A 12 0.93 7.99 4.66
C VAL A 12 -0.26 7.50 3.86
N LEU A 13 -1.19 8.41 3.60
CA LEU A 13 -2.39 8.17 2.82
C LEU A 13 -2.41 9.16 1.65
N LEU A 14 -2.25 8.65 0.43
CA LEU A 14 -2.38 9.49 -0.76
C LEU A 14 -3.85 9.92 -0.92
N GLY A 15 -4.05 11.22 -1.17
CA GLY A 15 -5.39 11.82 -1.14
C GLY A 15 -6.29 11.43 -2.30
N ASP A 16 -5.71 10.94 -3.39
CA ASP A 16 -6.39 10.47 -4.59
C ASP A 16 -6.65 8.95 -4.60
N ASP A 17 -6.17 8.23 -3.59
CA ASP A 17 -6.37 6.80 -3.43
C ASP A 17 -7.39 6.53 -2.32
N LEU A 18 -8.64 6.28 -2.67
CA LEU A 18 -9.71 6.06 -1.70
C LEU A 18 -9.92 4.57 -1.45
N ILE A 19 -9.90 4.19 -0.17
CA ILE A 19 -10.29 2.87 0.30
C ILE A 19 -11.67 2.97 0.94
N ASP A 20 -12.56 2.04 0.63
CA ASP A 20 -13.89 1.99 1.25
C ASP A 20 -13.75 1.81 2.78
N PRO A 21 -14.41 2.66 3.59
CA PRO A 21 -14.27 2.59 5.06
C PRO A 21 -14.76 1.26 5.67
N ARG A 22 -15.49 0.45 4.92
CA ARG A 22 -15.90 -0.91 5.34
C ARG A 22 -14.81 -1.96 5.18
N ASP A 23 -13.73 -1.62 4.48
CA ASP A 23 -12.60 -2.53 4.21
C ASP A 23 -11.37 -2.07 5.05
N PRO A 24 -11.14 -2.60 6.28
CA PRO A 24 -10.26 -2.02 7.29
C PRO A 24 -8.76 -2.27 7.04
N LEU A 25 -8.25 -1.89 5.89
CA LEU A 25 -6.84 -2.07 5.48
C LEU A 25 -5.83 -1.41 6.44
N LEU A 26 -6.05 -0.14 6.81
CA LEU A 26 -5.06 0.59 7.61
C LEU A 26 -4.89 -0.01 9.01
N THR A 27 -5.95 -0.52 9.61
CA THR A 27 -5.89 -1.19 10.92
C THR A 27 -5.00 -2.43 10.88
N GLU A 28 -5.12 -3.23 9.82
CA GLU A 28 -4.27 -4.39 9.61
C GLU A 28 -2.80 -4.00 9.39
N MET A 29 -2.56 -2.97 8.58
CA MET A 29 -1.21 -2.45 8.33
C MET A 29 -0.52 -1.95 9.60
N LEU A 30 -1.26 -1.23 10.45
CA LEU A 30 -0.74 -0.74 11.74
C LEU A 30 -0.38 -1.89 12.68
N ALA A 31 -1.27 -2.88 12.80
CA ALA A 31 -1.01 -4.07 13.63
C ALA A 31 0.20 -4.86 13.12
N LEU A 32 0.36 -5.00 11.80
CA LEU A 32 1.52 -5.67 11.20
C LEU A 32 2.81 -4.88 11.46
N ALA A 33 2.79 -3.54 11.29
CA ALA A 33 3.94 -2.69 11.57
C ALA A 33 4.37 -2.74 13.03
N GLU A 34 3.42 -2.72 13.97
CA GLU A 34 3.69 -2.87 15.40
C GLU A 34 4.30 -4.23 15.74
N HIS A 35 3.79 -5.29 15.11
CA HIS A 35 4.26 -6.65 15.36
C HIS A 35 5.65 -6.91 14.79
N THR A 36 5.93 -6.43 13.57
CA THR A 36 7.20 -6.68 12.87
C THR A 36 8.28 -5.65 13.16
N GLY A 37 7.93 -4.44 13.56
CA GLY A 37 8.84 -3.30 13.63
C GLY A 37 9.30 -2.78 12.26
N GLU A 38 8.70 -3.23 11.17
CA GLU A 38 9.05 -2.92 9.79
C GLU A 38 8.10 -1.90 9.16
N SER A 39 8.50 -1.30 8.04
CA SER A 39 7.58 -0.54 7.21
C SER A 39 6.57 -1.47 6.53
N VAL A 40 5.33 -1.02 6.38
CA VAL A 40 4.26 -1.80 5.74
C VAL A 40 3.67 -1.02 4.57
N ILE A 41 3.52 -1.69 3.44
CA ILE A 41 2.90 -1.13 2.24
C ILE A 41 1.64 -1.91 1.86
N ALA A 42 0.64 -1.21 1.33
CA ALA A 42 -0.52 -1.87 0.75
C ALA A 42 -0.27 -2.24 -0.71
N LEU A 43 -0.61 -3.45 -1.06
CA LEU A 43 -0.50 -4.01 -2.40
C LEU A 43 -1.88 -4.41 -2.92
N MET A 44 -2.07 -4.34 -4.23
CA MET A 44 -3.29 -4.82 -4.87
C MET A 44 -2.94 -5.48 -6.21
N PRO A 45 -3.51 -6.66 -6.52
CA PRO A 45 -3.34 -7.24 -7.85
C PRO A 45 -4.06 -6.38 -8.88
N VAL A 46 -3.34 -6.01 -9.94
CA VAL A 46 -3.88 -5.25 -11.07
C VAL A 46 -3.74 -6.06 -12.36
N PRO A 47 -4.55 -5.78 -13.40
CA PRO A 47 -4.33 -6.35 -14.72
C PRO A 47 -2.89 -6.07 -15.20
N PRO A 48 -2.19 -7.06 -15.80
CA PRO A 48 -0.80 -6.91 -16.22
C PRO A 48 -0.54 -5.68 -17.11
N GLU A 49 -1.49 -5.32 -17.95
CA GLU A 49 -1.44 -4.16 -18.83
C GLU A 49 -1.51 -2.80 -18.12
N MET A 50 -1.79 -2.81 -16.81
CA MET A 50 -1.88 -1.59 -16.00
C MET A 50 -0.69 -1.40 -15.06
N ILE A 51 0.23 -2.37 -14.99
CA ILE A 51 1.31 -2.36 -14.00
C ILE A 51 2.28 -1.21 -14.20
N ASP A 52 2.44 -0.73 -15.42
CA ASP A 52 3.28 0.40 -15.81
C ASP A 52 2.90 1.75 -15.21
N ARG A 53 1.73 1.80 -14.53
CA ARG A 53 1.23 3.00 -13.85
C ARG A 53 1.63 3.07 -12.37
N TYR A 54 2.11 1.96 -11.81
CA TYR A 54 2.32 1.78 -10.37
C TYR A 54 3.74 1.28 -10.07
N GLY A 55 4.19 1.53 -8.86
CA GLY A 55 5.28 0.73 -8.31
C GLY A 55 4.84 -0.72 -8.17
N CYS A 56 5.71 -1.66 -8.51
CA CYS A 56 5.45 -3.10 -8.51
C CYS A 56 6.33 -3.82 -7.50
N ALA A 57 5.78 -4.79 -6.77
CA ALA A 57 6.46 -5.52 -5.72
C ALA A 57 6.76 -6.97 -6.10
N GLU A 58 8.01 -7.41 -5.90
CA GLU A 58 8.34 -8.83 -5.77
C GLU A 58 8.15 -9.25 -4.31
N VAL A 59 7.39 -10.31 -4.07
CA VAL A 59 7.03 -10.74 -2.74
C VAL A 59 7.28 -12.22 -2.51
N VAL A 60 7.43 -12.58 -1.22
CA VAL A 60 7.36 -13.96 -0.74
C VAL A 60 6.37 -14.03 0.42
N PRO A 61 5.79 -15.20 0.72
CA PRO A 61 4.96 -15.37 1.90
C PRO A 61 5.69 -14.89 3.16
N LEU A 62 4.97 -14.20 4.05
CA LEU A 62 5.51 -13.85 5.36
C LEU A 62 5.60 -15.12 6.20
N GLU A 63 6.69 -15.29 6.95
CA GLU A 63 6.85 -16.43 7.85
C GLU A 63 5.75 -16.45 8.92
N ALA A 64 5.26 -17.64 9.26
CA ALA A 64 4.11 -17.79 10.17
C ALA A 64 4.33 -17.12 11.56
N GLY A 65 5.56 -17.02 12.03
CA GLY A 65 5.90 -16.34 13.28
C GLY A 65 5.87 -14.81 13.23
N LEU A 66 5.84 -14.23 12.03
CA LEU A 66 5.77 -12.78 11.79
C LEU A 66 4.38 -12.32 11.35
N SER A 67 3.47 -13.25 11.10
CA SER A 67 2.09 -12.95 10.68
C SER A 67 1.23 -12.60 11.90
N VAL A 68 0.41 -11.54 11.79
CA VAL A 68 -0.51 -11.15 12.86
C VAL A 68 -1.74 -12.07 12.82
N ALA A 69 -1.93 -12.84 13.88
CA ALA A 69 -3.12 -13.68 14.03
C ALA A 69 -4.36 -12.80 14.30
N GLY A 70 -5.49 -13.12 13.66
CA GLY A 70 -6.78 -12.50 13.98
C GLY A 70 -7.25 -11.39 13.06
N THR A 71 -6.60 -11.15 11.94
CA THR A 71 -7.03 -10.17 10.92
C THR A 71 -8.11 -10.71 9.96
N GLY A 72 -8.97 -11.60 10.44
CA GLY A 72 -10.22 -11.98 9.74
C GLY A 72 -10.15 -13.20 8.84
N LEU A 73 -9.00 -13.88 8.74
CA LEU A 73 -8.88 -15.15 8.03
C LEU A 73 -8.97 -16.32 9.02
N ALA A 74 -9.82 -17.31 8.74
CA ALA A 74 -9.91 -18.52 9.52
C ALA A 74 -8.56 -19.25 9.51
N SER A 75 -8.22 -19.89 10.63
CA SER A 75 -6.97 -20.65 10.79
C SER A 75 -6.85 -21.70 9.67
N GLY A 76 -5.92 -21.47 8.72
CA GLY A 76 -5.67 -22.37 7.59
C GLY A 76 -5.74 -21.71 6.21
N GLU A 77 -6.22 -20.48 6.08
CA GLU A 77 -6.16 -19.71 4.82
C GLU A 77 -4.80 -19.03 4.67
N ALA A 78 -4.35 -18.92 3.41
CA ALA A 78 -3.12 -18.20 3.09
C ALA A 78 -3.25 -16.75 3.57
N THR A 79 -2.27 -16.28 4.35
CA THR A 79 -2.28 -14.90 4.84
C THR A 79 -2.12 -13.95 3.65
N ASN A 80 -2.84 -12.82 3.66
CA ASN A 80 -2.62 -11.73 2.71
C ASN A 80 -1.37 -10.90 3.04
N GLN A 81 -0.60 -11.32 4.06
CA GLN A 81 0.62 -10.66 4.52
C GLN A 81 1.85 -11.27 3.85
N VAL A 82 2.69 -10.43 3.30
CA VAL A 82 3.85 -10.83 2.49
C VAL A 82 5.10 -10.04 2.91
N ARG A 83 6.27 -10.61 2.63
CA ARG A 83 7.55 -9.91 2.71
C ARG A 83 7.92 -9.37 1.35
N ILE A 84 8.34 -8.11 1.30
CA ILE A 84 8.85 -7.48 0.09
C ILE A 84 10.30 -7.90 -0.12
N LYS A 85 10.63 -8.38 -1.32
CA LYS A 85 12.00 -8.69 -1.75
C LYS A 85 12.61 -7.56 -2.56
N SER A 86 11.85 -7.05 -3.50
CA SER A 86 12.26 -5.94 -4.35
C SER A 86 11.05 -5.10 -4.78
N LEU A 87 11.32 -3.89 -5.22
CA LEU A 87 10.32 -2.95 -5.73
C LEU A 87 10.88 -2.28 -6.98
N VAL A 88 10.02 -2.09 -7.97
CA VAL A 88 10.36 -1.39 -9.22
C VAL A 88 9.31 -0.34 -9.52
N GLU A 89 9.71 0.89 -9.75
CA GLU A 89 8.79 1.98 -10.09
C GLU A 89 8.40 1.91 -11.56
N LYS A 90 7.11 1.77 -11.83
CA LYS A 90 6.51 1.79 -13.18
C LYS A 90 7.26 0.93 -14.19
N PRO A 91 7.45 -0.36 -13.94
CA PRO A 91 8.14 -1.24 -14.87
C PRO A 91 7.37 -1.38 -16.18
N ALA A 92 8.06 -1.70 -17.27
CA ALA A 92 7.36 -2.22 -18.44
C ALA A 92 6.67 -3.55 -18.08
N PRO A 93 5.49 -3.86 -18.65
CA PRO A 93 4.74 -5.07 -18.29
C PRO A 93 5.58 -6.36 -18.37
N GLU A 94 6.47 -6.47 -19.35
CA GLU A 94 7.38 -7.60 -19.53
C GLU A 94 8.49 -7.70 -18.48
N ASP A 95 8.85 -6.58 -17.82
CA ASP A 95 9.89 -6.50 -16.80
C ASP A 95 9.32 -6.49 -15.37
N ALA A 96 8.00 -6.46 -15.24
CA ALA A 96 7.35 -6.42 -13.93
C ALA A 96 7.56 -7.72 -13.15
N PRO A 97 8.10 -7.67 -11.90
CA PRO A 97 8.36 -8.86 -11.10
C PRO A 97 7.08 -9.60 -10.69
N SER A 98 5.94 -8.93 -10.72
CA SER A 98 4.61 -9.47 -10.44
C SER A 98 3.52 -8.53 -10.96
N ASN A 99 2.25 -8.83 -10.68
CA ASN A 99 1.12 -7.93 -10.90
C ASN A 99 0.64 -7.23 -9.61
N LEU A 100 1.45 -7.24 -8.54
CA LEU A 100 1.13 -6.60 -7.28
C LEU A 100 1.57 -5.13 -7.31
N ALA A 101 0.61 -4.25 -7.54
CA ALA A 101 0.80 -2.80 -7.54
C ALA A 101 0.82 -2.24 -6.12
N ILE A 102 1.72 -1.29 -5.86
CA ILE A 102 1.70 -0.49 -4.63
C ILE A 102 0.53 0.49 -4.74
N ILE A 103 -0.34 0.50 -3.74
CA ILE A 103 -1.44 1.45 -3.63
C ILE A 103 -1.15 2.46 -2.53
N GLY A 104 -1.79 3.61 -2.57
CA GLY A 104 -1.47 4.82 -1.81
C GLY A 104 -1.66 4.74 -0.29
N ARG A 105 -1.30 3.62 0.34
CA ARG A 105 -1.35 3.39 1.79
C ARG A 105 -0.05 2.81 2.28
N TYR A 106 0.57 3.50 3.25
CA TYR A 106 1.85 3.12 3.83
C TYR A 106 1.82 3.31 5.34
N VAL A 107 2.52 2.46 6.08
CA VAL A 107 2.96 2.69 7.45
C VAL A 107 4.47 2.63 7.43
N LEU A 108 5.14 3.74 7.68
CA LEU A 108 6.58 3.87 7.47
C LEU A 108 7.33 4.02 8.78
N GLN A 109 8.47 3.35 8.87
CA GLN A 109 9.45 3.58 9.95
C GLN A 109 10.24 4.86 9.68
N PRO A 110 10.69 5.59 10.72
CA PRO A 110 11.45 6.84 10.59
C PRO A 110 12.72 6.72 9.75
N ALA A 111 13.33 5.54 9.67
CA ALA A 111 14.49 5.25 8.84
C ALA A 111 14.30 5.60 7.36
N VAL A 112 13.06 5.65 6.88
CA VAL A 112 12.73 6.06 5.50
C VAL A 112 13.31 7.44 5.17
N PHE A 113 13.35 8.36 6.11
CA PHE A 113 13.87 9.71 5.87
C PHE A 113 15.37 9.72 5.58
N GLU A 114 16.14 8.89 6.28
CA GLU A 114 17.58 8.77 6.04
C GLU A 114 17.89 8.11 4.70
N VAL A 115 17.05 7.15 4.30
CA VAL A 115 17.17 6.50 3.00
C VAL A 115 16.80 7.50 1.90
N LEU A 116 15.69 8.25 2.03
CA LEU A 116 15.27 9.27 1.07
C LEU A 116 16.34 10.37 0.87
N GLU A 117 17.03 10.79 1.93
CA GLU A 117 18.13 11.79 1.83
C GLU A 117 19.30 11.32 0.95
N ARG A 118 19.45 9.99 0.79
CA ARG A 118 20.53 9.37 -0.01
C ARG A 118 20.03 8.80 -1.33
N THR A 119 18.71 8.70 -1.50
CA THR A 119 18.08 8.21 -2.75
C THR A 119 18.35 9.18 -3.88
N GLN A 120 18.88 8.68 -4.98
CA GLN A 120 19.10 9.49 -6.18
C GLN A 120 17.80 9.67 -6.95
N ALA A 121 17.74 10.71 -7.78
CA ALA A 121 16.61 10.89 -8.67
C ALA A 121 16.52 9.72 -9.68
N GLY A 122 15.37 9.09 -9.71
CA GLY A 122 15.06 7.97 -10.59
C GLY A 122 14.27 8.39 -11.83
N ALA A 123 13.24 7.63 -12.17
CA ALA A 123 12.37 7.89 -13.31
C ALA A 123 11.79 9.31 -13.28
N GLY A 124 11.89 10.04 -14.39
CA GLY A 124 11.40 11.43 -14.47
C GLY A 124 12.28 12.48 -13.78
N GLY A 125 13.43 12.11 -13.21
CA GLY A 125 14.31 13.04 -12.48
C GLY A 125 13.83 13.36 -11.07
N GLU A 126 12.87 12.60 -10.53
CA GLU A 126 12.31 12.75 -9.19
C GLU A 126 12.83 11.67 -8.24
N ILE A 127 12.91 12.00 -6.94
CA ILE A 127 13.19 11.02 -5.89
C ILE A 127 11.94 10.18 -5.69
N GLN A 128 12.04 8.89 -6.01
CA GLN A 128 10.92 7.96 -5.91
C GLN A 128 10.88 7.29 -4.53
N LEU A 129 9.70 7.30 -3.90
CA LEU A 129 9.48 6.57 -2.64
C LEU A 129 9.68 5.07 -2.82
N THR A 130 9.31 4.54 -3.98
CA THR A 130 9.50 3.12 -4.34
C THR A 130 10.96 2.70 -4.27
N ASP A 131 11.89 3.54 -4.73
CA ASP A 131 13.34 3.26 -4.69
C ASP A 131 13.87 3.28 -3.24
N ALA A 132 13.36 4.20 -2.43
CA ALA A 132 13.70 4.24 -1.00
C ALA A 132 13.17 2.99 -0.26
N LEU A 133 11.95 2.55 -0.56
CA LEU A 133 11.36 1.34 0.00
C LEU A 133 12.09 0.07 -0.48
N ALA A 134 12.55 0.04 -1.73
CA ALA A 134 13.39 -1.05 -2.25
C ALA A 134 14.72 -1.15 -1.46
N THR A 135 15.32 -0.02 -1.12
CA THR A 135 16.50 0.03 -0.26
C THR A 135 16.19 -0.48 1.14
N LEU A 136 15.10 0.01 1.77
CA LEU A 136 14.67 -0.44 3.10
C LEU A 136 14.40 -1.94 3.14
N ALA A 137 13.81 -2.52 2.09
CA ALA A 137 13.50 -3.95 2.03
C ALA A 137 14.75 -4.83 2.17
N THR A 138 15.92 -4.33 1.81
CA THR A 138 17.20 -5.05 1.91
C THR A 138 18.00 -4.71 3.18
N MET A 139 17.60 -3.70 3.93
CA MET A 139 18.26 -3.30 5.18
C MET A 139 17.87 -4.20 6.34
N PRO A 140 18.77 -4.45 7.32
CA PRO A 140 18.43 -5.15 8.55
C PRO A 140 17.35 -4.43 9.36
N THR A 141 16.44 -5.19 9.97
CA THR A 141 15.35 -4.63 10.81
C THR A 141 15.86 -3.84 12.00
N GLU A 142 17.02 -4.25 12.58
CA GLU A 142 17.67 -3.55 13.70
C GLU A 142 18.15 -2.13 13.33
N GLN A 143 18.23 -1.85 12.03
CA GLN A 143 18.56 -0.52 11.50
C GLN A 143 17.30 0.22 10.99
N GLY A 144 16.12 -0.25 11.34
CA GLY A 144 14.84 0.27 10.86
C GLY A 144 14.48 -0.15 9.42
N GLY A 145 15.21 -1.15 8.88
CA GLY A 145 14.92 -1.75 7.58
C GLY A 145 13.83 -2.82 7.65
N GLY A 146 13.67 -3.55 6.55
CA GLY A 146 12.57 -4.49 6.36
C GLY A 146 11.32 -3.79 5.85
N VAL A 147 10.68 -4.42 4.87
CA VAL A 147 9.38 -3.99 4.34
C VAL A 147 8.49 -5.20 4.21
N THR A 148 7.32 -5.13 4.81
CA THR A 148 6.24 -6.10 4.66
C THR A 148 5.09 -5.50 3.85
N GLY A 149 4.18 -6.32 3.38
CA GLY A 149 3.04 -5.89 2.59
C GLY A 149 1.74 -6.55 3.05
N VAL A 150 0.64 -5.84 2.84
CA VAL A 150 -0.72 -6.39 2.94
C VAL A 150 -1.32 -6.39 1.54
N VAL A 151 -1.66 -7.58 1.02
CA VAL A 151 -2.34 -7.74 -0.27
C VAL A 151 -3.83 -7.49 -0.06
N PHE A 152 -4.27 -6.32 -0.48
CA PHE A 152 -5.64 -5.85 -0.30
C PHE A 152 -6.59 -6.42 -1.36
N GLN A 153 -7.76 -6.87 -0.93
CA GLN A 153 -8.81 -7.43 -1.79
C GLN A 153 -10.15 -6.70 -1.62
N GLY A 154 -10.12 -5.45 -1.15
CA GLY A 154 -11.29 -4.63 -0.93
C GLY A 154 -11.55 -3.63 -2.07
N ARG A 155 -12.44 -2.69 -1.78
CA ARG A 155 -12.84 -1.64 -2.74
C ARG A 155 -11.90 -0.46 -2.66
N ARG A 156 -11.21 -0.22 -3.75
CA ARG A 156 -10.31 0.91 -3.96
C ARG A 156 -10.78 1.72 -5.17
N TYR A 157 -10.66 3.03 -5.07
CA TYR A 157 -10.92 3.97 -6.16
C TYR A 157 -9.69 4.86 -6.36
N ASP A 158 -9.14 4.85 -7.56
CA ASP A 158 -8.09 5.76 -7.99
C ASP A 158 -8.73 7.05 -8.52
N THR A 159 -8.91 8.04 -7.62
CA THR A 159 -9.59 9.28 -8.00
C THR A 159 -8.72 10.23 -8.82
N GLY A 160 -7.45 9.90 -9.05
CA GLY A 160 -6.61 10.50 -10.10
C GLY A 160 -7.09 10.13 -11.51
N ASN A 161 -7.83 9.03 -11.66
CA ASN A 161 -8.49 8.65 -12.89
C ASN A 161 -9.94 9.21 -12.93
N GLN A 162 -10.28 9.93 -14.00
CA GLN A 162 -11.61 10.59 -14.12
C GLN A 162 -12.78 9.61 -14.04
N LEU A 163 -12.67 8.43 -14.68
CA LEU A 163 -13.74 7.43 -14.66
C LEU A 163 -13.91 6.82 -13.26
N ASP A 164 -12.80 6.48 -12.59
CA ASP A 164 -12.85 5.91 -11.24
C ASP A 164 -13.30 6.94 -10.21
N TYR A 165 -12.97 8.23 -10.39
CA TYR A 165 -13.53 9.31 -9.60
C TYR A 165 -15.06 9.36 -9.69
N LEU A 166 -15.63 9.30 -10.91
CA LEU A 166 -17.09 9.29 -11.11
C LEU A 166 -17.73 8.04 -10.49
N LYS A 167 -17.13 6.87 -10.67
CA LYS A 167 -17.58 5.63 -10.03
C LYS A 167 -17.59 5.75 -8.51
N ALA A 168 -16.50 6.30 -7.92
CA ALA A 168 -16.39 6.53 -6.48
C ALA A 168 -17.54 7.43 -5.98
N VAL A 169 -17.77 8.57 -6.65
CA VAL A 169 -18.82 9.51 -6.26
C VAL A 169 -20.20 8.84 -6.27
N VAL A 170 -20.54 8.15 -7.37
CA VAL A 170 -21.85 7.49 -7.51
C VAL A 170 -22.02 6.37 -6.49
N GLN A 171 -21.02 5.50 -6.34
CA GLN A 171 -21.11 4.34 -5.47
C GLN A 171 -21.15 4.74 -4.00
N ILE A 172 -20.26 5.63 -3.58
CA ILE A 172 -20.24 6.12 -2.20
C ILE A 172 -21.54 6.86 -1.87
N ALA A 173 -22.04 7.72 -2.78
CA ALA A 173 -23.30 8.43 -2.55
C ALA A 173 -24.49 7.48 -2.46
N ALA A 174 -24.60 6.49 -3.35
CA ALA A 174 -25.68 5.51 -3.36
C ALA A 174 -25.72 4.62 -2.11
N GLU A 175 -24.57 4.39 -1.47
CA GLU A 175 -24.44 3.52 -0.31
C GLU A 175 -24.56 4.26 1.04
N ARG A 176 -24.54 5.57 1.06
CA ARG A 176 -24.75 6.36 2.27
C ARG A 176 -26.17 6.18 2.82
N SER A 177 -26.29 6.05 4.15
CA SER A 177 -27.59 5.89 4.79
C SER A 177 -28.46 7.15 4.74
N ASP A 178 -27.85 8.33 4.70
CA ASP A 178 -28.52 9.64 4.68
C ASP A 178 -28.94 10.10 3.28
N LEU A 179 -28.17 9.74 2.25
CA LEU A 179 -28.38 10.20 0.87
C LEU A 179 -28.84 9.07 -0.07
N GLY A 180 -28.37 7.86 0.16
CA GLY A 180 -28.47 6.75 -0.77
C GLY A 180 -29.89 6.41 -1.23
N PRO A 181 -30.92 6.37 -0.37
CA PRO A 181 -32.27 6.11 -0.82
C PRO A 181 -32.73 7.10 -1.89
N ALA A 182 -32.70 8.40 -1.60
CA ALA A 182 -33.13 9.44 -2.51
C ALA A 182 -32.26 9.52 -3.79
N PHE A 183 -30.95 9.25 -3.64
CA PHE A 183 -30.02 9.29 -4.78
C PHE A 183 -30.25 8.11 -5.75
N ARG A 184 -30.52 6.90 -5.24
CA ARG A 184 -30.87 5.75 -6.09
C ARG A 184 -32.19 5.91 -6.78
N ASP A 185 -33.19 6.56 -6.15
CA ASP A 185 -34.50 6.84 -6.77
C ASP A 185 -34.39 7.87 -7.90
N TRP A 186 -33.34 8.71 -7.86
CA TRP A 186 -33.10 9.71 -8.91
C TRP A 186 -32.29 9.15 -10.08
N LEU A 187 -31.38 8.17 -9.88
CA LEU A 187 -30.58 7.52 -10.93
C LEU A 187 -31.45 6.70 -11.88
#